data_15bcc1af254b48cadb6c20707408101c
#
_entry.id   15bcc1af254b48cadb6c20707408101c
#
_cell.length_a   1.000
_cell.length_b   1.000
_cell.length_c   1.000
_cell.angle_alpha   90.00
_cell.angle_beta   90.00
_cell.angle_gamma   90.00
#
_symmetry.space_group_name_H-M   'P 1'
#
loop_
_entity.id
_entity.type
_entity.pdbx_description
1 polymer ?
#
loop_
_entity_poly.entity_id
_entity_poly.type
_entity_poly.pdbx_seq_one_letter_code
_entity_poly.pdbx_strand_id
1 'polypeptide(L)'
;MFLAYFIVFFSFSIGQSTHCKTENLDNHRSTYNIGDTLSDADQNRSFSICNGSGDYSTGDSFSFSDLNGNLNGGDYKITIISMNATW
;
A
#
# COMPACT_ATOMS: atom_id res chain seq x y z
N MET A 1 12.68 -52.27 25.41
CA MET A 1 12.70 -51.97 23.96
C MET A 1 11.93 -50.71 23.76
N PHE A 2 12.63 -49.54 23.83
CA PHE A 2 12.03 -48.22 23.69
C PHE A 2 12.15 -47.78 22.24
N LEU A 3 11.02 -47.73 21.54
CA LEU A 3 10.94 -47.20 20.17
C LEU A 3 10.83 -45.68 20.27
N ALA A 4 11.94 -44.98 20.05
CA ALA A 4 11.95 -43.54 19.95
C ALA A 4 11.34 -43.10 18.59
N TYR A 5 10.14 -42.55 18.65
CA TYR A 5 9.47 -41.96 17.51
C TYR A 5 10.09 -40.58 17.26
N PHE A 6 10.97 -40.48 16.29
CA PHE A 6 11.54 -39.22 15.87
C PHE A 6 10.53 -38.53 14.90
N ILE A 7 9.70 -37.65 15.45
CA ILE A 7 8.82 -36.83 14.66
C ILE A 7 9.67 -35.68 14.08
N VAL A 8 10.08 -35.82 12.85
CA VAL A 8 10.69 -34.73 12.09
C VAL A 8 9.59 -33.75 11.69
N PHE A 9 9.48 -32.68 12.45
CA PHE A 9 8.67 -31.54 12.04
C PHE A 9 9.35 -30.86 10.84
N PHE A 10 8.90 -31.22 9.66
CA PHE A 10 9.22 -30.46 8.43
C PHE A 10 8.43 -29.15 8.51
N SER A 11 9.09 -28.09 9.01
CA SER A 11 8.55 -26.74 8.92
C SER A 11 8.59 -26.32 7.43
N PHE A 12 7.48 -26.47 6.76
CA PHE A 12 7.28 -25.86 5.46
C PHE A 12 7.17 -24.35 5.68
N SER A 13 8.30 -23.64 5.58
CA SER A 13 8.28 -22.19 5.42
C SER A 13 7.73 -21.90 4.03
N ILE A 14 6.41 -21.69 3.97
CA ILE A 14 5.81 -21.09 2.80
C ILE A 14 6.30 -19.64 2.79
N GLY A 15 7.31 -19.37 1.99
CA GLY A 15 7.75 -18.01 1.71
C GLY A 15 6.55 -17.29 1.09
N GLN A 16 5.82 -16.54 1.90
CA GLN A 16 4.84 -15.61 1.36
C GLN A 16 5.63 -14.53 0.64
N SER A 17 5.64 -14.62 -0.67
CA SER A 17 5.99 -13.50 -1.51
C SER A 17 4.97 -12.40 -1.19
N THR A 18 5.36 -11.47 -0.34
CA THR A 18 4.63 -10.21 -0.11
C THR A 18 4.80 -9.33 -1.34
N HIS A 19 4.35 -9.84 -2.47
CA HIS A 19 4.23 -9.01 -3.65
C HIS A 19 3.01 -8.13 -3.45
N CYS A 20 3.20 -6.83 -3.48
CA CYS A 20 2.10 -5.88 -3.44
C CYS A 20 1.16 -6.23 -4.59
N LYS A 21 -0.05 -6.67 -4.27
CA LYS A 21 -1.07 -6.89 -5.28
C LYS A 21 -1.39 -5.54 -5.91
N THR A 22 -0.88 -5.30 -7.08
CA THR A 22 -1.44 -4.28 -7.96
C THR A 22 -2.80 -4.82 -8.41
N GLU A 23 -3.83 -4.49 -7.66
CA GLU A 23 -5.19 -4.68 -8.16
C GLU A 23 -5.29 -3.94 -9.48
N ASN A 24 -5.93 -4.58 -10.47
CA ASN A 24 -6.12 -4.04 -11.80
C ASN A 24 -6.64 -2.61 -11.67
N LEU A 25 -5.75 -1.65 -11.82
CA LEU A 25 -6.09 -0.25 -11.93
C LEU A 25 -6.87 -0.16 -13.24
N ASP A 26 -8.20 -0.15 -13.11
CA ASP A 26 -9.07 0.16 -14.22
C ASP A 26 -8.50 1.37 -14.96
N ASN A 27 -8.42 1.26 -16.24
CA ASN A 27 -7.67 2.04 -17.22
C ASN A 27 -8.06 3.53 -17.30
N HIS A 28 -8.48 4.11 -16.16
CA HIS A 28 -8.80 5.51 -16.01
C HIS A 28 -7.53 6.30 -15.64
N ARG A 29 -6.68 6.52 -16.63
CA ARG A 29 -5.54 7.42 -16.49
C ARG A 29 -6.04 8.86 -16.57
N SER A 30 -6.35 9.43 -15.42
CA SER A 30 -6.47 10.90 -15.33
C SER A 30 -5.07 11.48 -15.49
N THR A 31 -4.86 12.24 -16.55
CA THR A 31 -3.64 13.05 -16.73
C THR A 31 -3.91 14.42 -16.13
N TYR A 32 -3.13 14.80 -15.13
CA TYR A 32 -3.21 16.10 -14.49
C TYR A 32 -2.14 17.04 -15.04
N ASN A 33 -2.48 18.30 -15.21
CA ASN A 33 -1.55 19.37 -15.54
C ASN A 33 -1.19 20.17 -14.29
N ILE A 34 -0.19 21.02 -14.40
CA ILE A 34 0.18 21.92 -13.31
C ILE A 34 -0.99 22.86 -13.00
N GLY A 35 -1.41 22.87 -11.75
CA GLY A 35 -2.54 23.66 -11.26
C GLY A 35 -3.88 22.93 -11.22
N ASP A 36 -3.96 21.72 -11.75
CA ASP A 36 -5.18 20.92 -11.66
C ASP A 36 -5.43 20.43 -10.22
N THR A 37 -6.70 20.31 -9.90
CA THR A 37 -7.14 19.69 -8.64
C THR A 37 -7.45 18.22 -8.88
N LEU A 38 -6.98 17.34 -7.99
CA LEU A 38 -7.32 15.92 -8.01
C LEU A 38 -8.85 15.73 -7.93
N SER A 39 -9.41 14.88 -8.78
CA SER A 39 -10.82 14.50 -8.71
C SER A 39 -11.13 13.78 -7.41
N ASP A 40 -12.39 13.83 -6.96
CA ASP A 40 -12.83 13.12 -5.76
C ASP A 40 -12.58 11.60 -5.88
N ALA A 41 -12.76 11.04 -7.06
CA ALA A 41 -12.51 9.63 -7.32
C ALA A 41 -11.03 9.28 -7.14
N ASP A 42 -10.11 10.11 -7.61
CA ASP A 42 -8.67 9.89 -7.45
C ASP A 42 -8.20 10.17 -6.03
N GLN A 43 -8.78 11.16 -5.34
CA GLN A 43 -8.48 11.42 -3.94
C GLN A 43 -8.86 10.26 -3.02
N ASN A 44 -9.99 9.62 -3.28
CA ASN A 44 -10.51 8.51 -2.46
C ASN A 44 -10.02 7.13 -2.91
N ARG A 45 -9.17 7.07 -3.93
CA ARG A 45 -8.58 5.80 -4.37
C ARG A 45 -7.66 5.24 -3.30
N SER A 46 -7.90 3.98 -2.92
CA SER A 46 -7.09 3.28 -1.92
C SER A 46 -5.84 2.66 -2.56
N PHE A 47 -4.70 2.85 -1.93
CA PHE A 47 -3.42 2.25 -2.31
C PHE A 47 -2.91 1.38 -1.16
N SER A 48 -2.50 0.16 -1.46
CA SER A 48 -1.91 -0.73 -0.45
C SER A 48 -0.47 -0.33 -0.15
N ILE A 49 -0.11 -0.31 1.13
CA ILE A 49 1.24 0.00 1.60
C ILE A 49 2.06 -1.29 1.64
N CYS A 50 3.08 -1.36 0.79
CA CYS A 50 3.97 -2.52 0.69
C CYS A 50 5.08 -2.48 1.75
N ASN A 51 5.60 -1.29 2.03
CA ASN A 51 6.61 -1.05 3.05
C ASN A 51 6.15 0.13 3.89
N GLY A 52 5.76 -0.14 5.13
CA GLY A 52 5.31 0.87 6.06
C GLY A 52 6.47 1.67 6.63
N SER A 53 6.22 2.94 6.95
CA SER A 53 7.12 3.85 7.68
C SER A 53 6.32 4.95 8.36
N GLY A 54 6.78 5.42 9.49
CA GLY A 54 6.08 6.44 10.27
C GLY A 54 4.74 5.93 10.79
N ASP A 55 3.67 6.62 10.44
CA ASP A 55 2.30 6.32 10.91
C ASP A 55 1.64 5.15 10.14
N TYR A 56 2.31 4.61 9.12
CA TYR A 56 1.77 3.54 8.28
C TYR A 56 2.51 2.24 8.47
N SER A 57 1.76 1.15 8.58
CA SER A 57 2.29 -0.23 8.64
C SER A 57 2.16 -0.93 7.30
N THR A 58 3.01 -1.94 7.07
CA THR A 58 2.90 -2.79 5.89
C THR A 58 1.55 -3.53 5.90
N GLY A 59 0.81 -3.43 4.80
CA GLY A 59 -0.52 -4.00 4.67
C GLY A 59 -1.66 -3.02 4.94
N ASP A 60 -1.37 -1.84 5.49
CA ASP A 60 -2.35 -0.75 5.60
C ASP A 60 -2.71 -0.21 4.21
N SER A 61 -3.73 0.60 4.14
CA SER A 61 -4.10 1.35 2.96
C SER A 61 -3.95 2.85 3.17
N PHE A 62 -3.69 3.54 2.09
CA PHE A 62 -3.51 4.98 2.02
C PHE A 62 -4.37 5.56 0.90
N SER A 63 -4.89 6.75 1.08
CA SER A 63 -5.55 7.55 0.05
C SER A 63 -5.09 9.01 0.12
N PHE A 64 -5.22 9.76 -0.99
CA PHE A 64 -4.90 11.19 -0.96
C PHE A 64 -5.89 11.99 -0.12
N SER A 65 -7.10 11.48 0.10
CA SER A 65 -8.08 12.09 1.00
C SER A 65 -7.59 12.18 2.45
N ASP A 66 -6.69 11.28 2.87
CA ASP A 66 -6.09 11.29 4.20
C ASP A 66 -5.19 12.52 4.43
N LEU A 67 -4.73 13.13 3.35
CA LEU A 67 -3.86 14.32 3.35
C LEU A 67 -4.63 15.63 3.09
N ASN A 68 -5.90 15.54 2.70
CA ASN A 68 -6.74 16.68 2.40
C ASN A 68 -7.50 17.14 3.66
N GLY A 69 -7.14 18.29 4.20
CA GLY A 69 -7.76 18.84 5.40
C GLY A 69 -9.27 19.03 5.31
N ASN A 70 -9.85 19.20 4.13
CA ASN A 70 -11.29 19.25 3.96
C ASN A 70 -11.99 17.91 4.22
N LEU A 71 -11.26 16.79 4.07
CA LEU A 71 -11.79 15.44 4.17
C LEU A 71 -11.36 14.72 5.45
N ASN A 72 -10.21 15.09 6.02
CA ASN A 72 -9.63 14.42 7.18
C ASN A 72 -9.86 15.12 8.53
N GLY A 73 -10.69 16.17 8.56
CA GLY A 73 -11.00 16.89 9.80
C GLY A 73 -10.15 18.15 10.04
N GLY A 74 -9.50 18.70 9.02
CA GLY A 74 -8.81 19.99 9.09
C GLY A 74 -7.29 19.93 9.09
N ASP A 75 -6.70 18.74 8.97
CA ASP A 75 -5.24 18.57 8.92
C ASP A 75 -4.72 18.64 7.46
N TYR A 76 -4.33 19.84 7.05
CA TYR A 76 -3.81 20.10 5.70
C TYR A 76 -2.33 19.74 5.60
N LYS A 77 -1.97 18.95 4.58
CA LYS A 77 -0.58 18.54 4.33
C LYS A 77 -0.13 18.90 2.91
N ILE A 78 1.14 19.29 2.80
CA ILE A 78 1.80 19.42 1.51
C ILE A 78 2.44 18.07 1.18
N THR A 79 2.06 17.48 0.07
CA THR A 79 2.52 16.16 -0.34
C THR A 79 3.46 16.27 -1.53
N ILE A 80 4.64 15.66 -1.43
CA ILE A 80 5.58 15.50 -2.52
C ILE A 80 5.60 14.02 -2.90
N ILE A 81 5.27 13.72 -4.15
CA ILE A 81 5.27 12.36 -4.67
C ILE A 81 6.52 12.16 -5.51
N SER A 82 7.37 11.22 -5.09
CA SER A 82 8.52 10.77 -5.88
C SER A 82 8.26 9.36 -6.39
N MET A 83 8.31 9.17 -7.70
CA MET A 83 8.14 7.87 -8.34
C MET A 83 9.49 7.36 -8.79
N ASN A 84 9.97 6.32 -8.11
CA ASN A 84 11.23 5.65 -8.43
C ASN A 84 10.92 4.25 -8.96
N ALA A 85 11.42 3.95 -10.16
CA ALA A 85 11.37 2.61 -10.72
C ALA A 85 12.79 2.08 -10.87
N THR A 86 13.04 0.92 -10.27
CA THR A 86 14.27 0.15 -10.49
C THR A 86 13.94 -1.02 -11.41
N TRP A 87 14.49 -1.01 -12.58
CA TRP A 87 14.51 -2.10 -13.55
C TRP A 87 15.91 -2.54 -13.87
#